data_c3524a955636b530178858978545d1c1
#
_entry.id   c3524a955636b530178858978545d1c1
#
_cell.length_a   1.000
_cell.length_b   1.000
_cell.length_c   1.000
_cell.angle_alpha   90.00
_cell.angle_beta   90.00
_cell.angle_gamma   90.00
#
_symmetry.space_group_name_H-M   'P 1'
#
loop_
_entity.id
_entity.type
_entity.pdbx_description
1 polymer ?
#
loop_
_entity_poly.entity_id
_entity_poly.type
_entity_poly.pdbx_seq_one_letter_code
_entity_poly.pdbx_strand_id
1 'polypeptide(L)'
;MNKRERVITALKGGEPDRVPAGFWFHFGGEAAKGQGAIDAHIDYFKKCNLDMMKIMCDSYFDYPNPLQVEKAEDWYRIEPMGPDHPFFREQVERTRAIVEAVGQEALVLYTVFAPFSSIR
;
A
#
# COMPACT_ATOMS: atom_id res chain seq x y z
N MET A 1 -16.08 16.79 -12.90
CA MET A 1 -16.10 15.49 -12.19
C MET A 1 -15.01 15.50 -11.12
N ASN A 2 -15.33 15.11 -9.88
CA ASN A 2 -14.30 14.99 -8.84
C ASN A 2 -13.42 13.75 -9.04
N LYS A 3 -12.34 13.61 -8.28
CA LYS A 3 -11.36 12.50 -8.43
C LYS A 3 -12.02 11.13 -8.29
N ARG A 4 -12.84 10.96 -7.27
CA ARG A 4 -13.52 9.71 -6.96
C ARG A 4 -14.54 9.34 -8.04
N GLU A 5 -15.36 10.28 -8.47
CA GLU A 5 -16.33 10.10 -9.55
C GLU A 5 -15.65 9.70 -10.86
N ARG A 6 -14.54 10.36 -11.19
CA ARG A 6 -13.76 10.07 -12.41
C ARG A 6 -13.30 8.63 -12.46
N VAL A 7 -12.70 8.15 -11.36
CA VAL A 7 -12.22 6.76 -11.28
C VAL A 7 -13.38 5.77 -11.34
N ILE A 8 -14.47 6.02 -10.60
CA ILE A 8 -15.65 5.14 -10.59
C ILE A 8 -16.29 5.10 -11.96
N THR A 9 -16.39 6.23 -12.66
CA THR A 9 -16.96 6.29 -14.02
C THR A 9 -16.14 5.43 -14.98
N ALA A 10 -14.81 5.55 -14.95
CA ALA A 10 -13.93 4.72 -15.78
C ALA A 10 -14.05 3.23 -15.46
N LEU A 11 -14.08 2.85 -14.18
CA LEU A 11 -14.24 1.46 -13.75
C LEU A 11 -15.56 0.83 -14.19
N LYS A 12 -16.59 1.63 -14.35
CA LYS A 12 -17.90 1.18 -14.85
C LYS A 12 -18.01 1.18 -16.39
N GLY A 13 -16.93 1.49 -17.10
CA GLY A 13 -16.90 1.58 -18.55
C GLY A 13 -17.59 2.82 -19.12
N GLY A 14 -17.83 3.86 -18.29
CA GLY A 14 -18.33 5.16 -18.72
C GLY A 14 -17.21 6.07 -19.24
N GLU A 15 -17.60 7.25 -19.70
CA GLU A 15 -16.68 8.27 -20.21
C GLU A 15 -16.39 9.32 -19.14
N PRO A 16 -15.21 9.28 -18.48
CA PRO A 16 -14.81 10.34 -17.55
C PRO A 16 -14.41 11.60 -18.32
N ASP A 17 -14.39 12.74 -17.63
CA ASP A 17 -13.96 14.03 -18.19
C ASP A 17 -12.48 14.05 -18.65
N ARG A 18 -11.67 13.15 -18.12
CA ARG A 18 -10.30 12.82 -18.55
C ARG A 18 -9.91 11.43 -18.06
N VAL A 19 -8.86 10.87 -18.60
CA VAL A 19 -8.30 9.60 -18.10
C VAL A 19 -7.88 9.77 -16.64
N PRO A 20 -8.38 8.93 -15.71
CA PRO A 20 -7.95 8.96 -14.33
C PRO A 20 -6.48 8.53 -14.21
N ALA A 21 -5.72 9.27 -13.40
CA ALA A 21 -4.30 9.02 -13.16
C ALA A 21 -4.06 8.50 -11.74
N GLY A 22 -3.33 7.39 -11.64
CA GLY A 22 -2.87 6.84 -10.38
C GLY A 22 -1.46 6.29 -10.54
N PHE A 23 -0.51 6.87 -9.85
CA PHE A 23 0.89 6.44 -9.83
C PHE A 23 1.30 6.17 -8.38
N TRP A 24 2.35 5.40 -8.23
CA TRP A 24 2.95 5.13 -6.93
C TRP A 24 4.46 5.38 -7.01
N PHE A 25 5.04 5.52 -5.84
CA PHE A 25 6.47 5.70 -5.68
C PHE A 25 6.97 4.87 -4.49
N HIS A 26 8.19 4.37 -4.59
CA HIS A 26 8.86 3.71 -3.47
C HIS A 26 9.63 4.76 -2.67
N PHE A 27 9.21 4.97 -1.43
CA PHE A 27 9.86 5.90 -0.53
C PHE A 27 10.98 5.20 0.24
N GLY A 28 12.12 5.86 0.37
CA GLY A 28 13.29 5.33 1.06
C GLY A 28 13.54 6.00 2.40
N GLY A 29 14.41 5.40 3.21
CA GLY A 29 14.82 5.94 4.48
C GLY A 29 13.67 6.12 5.47
N GLU A 30 13.59 7.27 6.12
CA GLU A 30 12.54 7.58 7.08
C GLU A 30 11.14 7.66 6.46
N ALA A 31 11.04 7.93 5.17
CA ALA A 31 9.77 7.96 4.44
C ALA A 31 9.23 6.57 4.08
N ALA A 32 9.94 5.49 4.39
CA ALA A 32 9.48 4.12 4.18
C ALA A 32 8.61 3.58 5.31
N LYS A 33 8.63 4.20 6.50
CA LYS A 33 8.02 3.67 7.73
C LYS A 33 7.31 4.74 8.55
N GLY A 34 6.37 4.29 9.39
CA GLY A 34 5.71 5.11 10.39
C GLY A 34 5.11 6.40 9.84
N GLN A 35 5.23 7.48 10.57
CA GLN A 35 4.69 8.78 10.20
C GLN A 35 5.31 9.33 8.90
N GLY A 36 6.61 9.10 8.69
CA GLY A 36 7.28 9.53 7.47
C GLY A 36 6.67 8.91 6.20
N ALA A 37 6.28 7.65 6.26
CA ALA A 37 5.60 6.98 5.15
C ALA A 37 4.18 7.56 4.92
N ILE A 38 3.44 7.86 5.98
CA ILE A 38 2.12 8.49 5.89
C ILE A 38 2.23 9.83 5.18
N ASP A 39 3.13 10.70 5.66
CA ASP A 39 3.34 12.04 5.13
C ASP A 39 3.81 12.00 3.67
N ALA A 40 4.74 11.11 3.34
CA ALA A 40 5.25 10.94 1.98
C ALA A 40 4.17 10.52 0.98
N HIS A 41 3.29 9.59 1.35
CA HIS A 41 2.17 9.18 0.51
C HIS A 41 1.19 10.32 0.26
N ILE A 42 0.79 11.03 1.32
CA ILE A 42 -0.16 12.15 1.24
C ILE A 42 0.42 13.29 0.39
N ASP A 43 1.67 13.63 0.63
CA ASP A 43 2.39 14.66 -0.13
C ASP A 43 2.51 14.32 -1.61
N TYR A 44 2.90 13.08 -1.92
CA TYR A 44 2.99 12.60 -3.28
C TYR A 44 1.65 12.67 -4.01
N PHE A 45 0.58 12.18 -3.37
CA PHE A 45 -0.77 12.25 -3.90
C PHE A 45 -1.18 13.70 -4.24
N LYS A 46 -0.94 14.63 -3.33
CA LYS A 46 -1.31 16.05 -3.51
C LYS A 46 -0.46 16.73 -4.56
N LYS A 47 0.87 16.57 -4.50
CA LYS A 47 1.83 17.21 -5.43
C LYS A 47 1.65 16.74 -6.87
N CYS A 48 1.36 15.46 -7.06
CA CYS A 48 1.11 14.89 -8.39
C CYS A 48 -0.35 15.02 -8.83
N ASN A 49 -1.23 15.58 -8.00
CA ASN A 49 -2.67 15.73 -8.27
C ASN A 49 -3.32 14.44 -8.79
N LEU A 50 -3.03 13.31 -8.13
CA LEU A 50 -3.51 11.99 -8.53
C LEU A 50 -5.01 11.83 -8.30
N ASP A 51 -5.66 10.99 -9.10
CA ASP A 51 -7.10 10.68 -8.97
C ASP A 51 -7.37 9.52 -8.01
N MET A 52 -6.37 8.68 -7.76
CA MET A 52 -6.41 7.61 -6.78
C MET A 52 -5.09 7.50 -6.03
N MET A 53 -5.15 7.04 -4.79
CA MET A 53 -3.99 6.77 -3.94
C MET A 53 -3.68 5.28 -3.95
N LYS A 54 -2.42 4.92 -4.22
CA LYS A 54 -1.92 3.57 -3.99
C LYS A 54 -0.91 3.58 -2.85
N ILE A 55 -1.25 2.87 -1.77
CA ILE A 55 -0.35 2.70 -0.62
C ILE A 55 0.65 1.60 -0.93
N MET A 56 1.94 1.92 -0.83
CA MET A 56 3.04 0.96 -0.96
C MET A 56 3.45 0.42 0.40
N CYS A 57 3.76 -0.85 0.44
CA CYS A 57 4.34 -1.49 1.60
C CYS A 57 5.88 -1.50 1.47
N ASP A 58 6.50 -0.31 1.62
CA ASP A 58 7.95 -0.16 1.44
C ASP A 58 8.75 -0.81 2.59
N SER A 59 8.13 -1.03 3.74
CA SER A 59 8.68 -1.79 4.86
C SER A 59 8.52 -3.31 4.73
N TYR A 60 8.05 -3.79 3.60
CA TYR A 60 7.86 -5.20 3.34
C TYR A 60 9.15 -6.03 3.47
N PHE A 61 10.29 -5.45 3.13
CA PHE A 61 11.60 -6.09 3.29
C PHE A 61 12.04 -6.25 4.75
N ASP A 62 11.36 -5.58 5.67
CA ASP A 62 11.55 -5.76 7.12
C ASP A 62 10.61 -6.82 7.69
N TYR A 63 9.87 -7.51 6.84
CA TYR A 63 9.07 -8.65 7.25
C TYR A 63 10.00 -9.66 7.91
N PRO A 64 9.79 -9.99 9.18
CA PRO A 64 10.63 -10.94 9.85
C PRO A 64 10.39 -12.34 9.28
N ASN A 65 11.10 -12.64 8.22
CA ASN A 65 11.19 -14.00 7.71
C ASN A 65 12.43 -14.65 8.31
N PRO A 66 12.33 -15.39 9.42
CA PRO A 66 13.47 -15.98 10.08
C PRO A 66 14.06 -17.16 9.33
N LEU A 67 13.44 -17.58 8.20
CA LEU A 67 13.81 -18.78 7.50
C LEU A 67 14.27 -18.48 6.09
N GLN A 68 15.54 -18.79 5.80
CA GLN A 68 15.96 -19.04 4.44
C GLN A 68 15.39 -20.41 4.03
N VAL A 69 14.53 -20.39 3.03
CA VAL A 69 13.95 -21.61 2.45
C VAL A 69 14.89 -22.06 1.34
N GLU A 70 15.69 -23.09 1.61
CA GLU A 70 16.65 -23.67 0.65
C GLU A 70 16.15 -24.98 0.05
N LYS A 71 15.33 -25.69 0.78
CA LYS A 71 14.79 -27.01 0.39
C LYS A 71 13.33 -27.17 0.82
N ALA A 72 12.66 -28.15 0.23
CA ALA A 72 11.22 -28.36 0.41
C ALA A 72 10.79 -28.52 1.87
N GLU A 73 11.62 -29.15 2.69
CA GLU A 73 11.31 -29.39 4.11
C GLU A 73 11.31 -28.11 4.94
N ASP A 74 11.99 -27.06 4.51
CA ASP A 74 12.07 -25.80 5.23
C ASP A 74 10.70 -25.07 5.26
N TRP A 75 9.82 -25.34 4.30
CA TRP A 75 8.47 -24.80 4.27
C TRP A 75 7.65 -25.18 5.50
N TYR A 76 7.86 -26.37 6.05
CA TYR A 76 7.15 -26.83 7.26
C TYR A 76 7.59 -26.11 8.54
N ARG A 77 8.66 -25.34 8.48
CA ARG A 77 9.23 -24.58 9.61
C ARG A 77 8.73 -23.14 9.66
N ILE A 78 7.97 -22.72 8.65
CA ILE A 78 7.42 -21.35 8.60
C ILE A 78 6.22 -21.27 9.54
N GLU A 79 6.35 -20.45 10.57
CA GLU A 79 5.26 -20.16 11.48
C GLU A 79 4.53 -18.88 11.02
N PRO A 80 3.21 -18.93 10.83
CA PRO A 80 2.44 -17.74 10.47
C PRO A 80 2.52 -16.70 11.59
N MET A 81 2.76 -15.46 11.25
CA MET A 81 2.62 -14.36 12.20
C MET A 81 1.15 -14.14 12.52
N GLY A 82 0.85 -13.95 13.82
CA GLY A 82 -0.49 -13.58 14.24
C GLY A 82 -0.87 -12.15 13.79
N PRO A 83 -2.19 -11.86 13.72
CA PRO A 83 -2.68 -10.56 13.26
C PRO A 83 -2.23 -9.38 14.15
N ASP A 84 -1.88 -9.66 15.39
CA ASP A 84 -1.40 -8.67 16.37
C ASP A 84 0.10 -8.38 16.27
N HIS A 85 0.80 -9.02 15.33
CA HIS A 85 2.22 -8.77 15.13
C HIS A 85 2.47 -7.28 14.80
N PRO A 86 3.52 -6.64 15.36
CA PRO A 86 3.80 -5.22 15.16
C PRO A 86 3.88 -4.80 13.69
N PHE A 87 4.37 -5.68 12.82
CA PHE A 87 4.40 -5.46 11.39
C PHE A 87 2.99 -5.20 10.80
N PHE A 88 2.01 -6.05 11.12
CA PHE A 88 0.64 -5.87 10.63
C PHE A 88 -0.05 -4.66 11.26
N ARG A 89 0.17 -4.42 12.55
CA ARG A 89 -0.38 -3.24 13.22
C ARG A 89 0.09 -1.95 12.55
N GLU A 90 1.38 -1.85 12.25
CA GLU A 90 1.95 -0.68 11.57
C GLU A 90 1.31 -0.47 10.18
N GLN A 91 1.12 -1.53 9.40
CA GLN A 91 0.47 -1.45 8.09
C GLN A 91 -0.99 -0.99 8.20
N VAL A 92 -1.73 -1.48 9.20
CA VAL A 92 -3.12 -1.08 9.43
C VAL A 92 -3.21 0.37 9.89
N GLU A 93 -2.36 0.82 10.80
CA GLU A 93 -2.31 2.19 11.29
C GLU A 93 -1.96 3.17 10.17
N ARG A 94 -0.96 2.87 9.36
CA ARG A 94 -0.60 3.63 8.17
C ARG A 94 -1.77 3.76 7.21
N THR A 95 -2.40 2.64 6.88
CA THR A 95 -3.55 2.61 5.96
C THR A 95 -4.69 3.45 6.51
N ARG A 96 -5.02 3.32 7.80
CA ARG A 96 -6.08 4.11 8.46
C ARG A 96 -5.78 5.59 8.35
N ALA A 97 -4.60 6.04 8.73
CA ALA A 97 -4.22 7.44 8.69
C ALA A 97 -4.30 8.04 7.26
N ILE A 98 -3.85 7.29 6.26
CA ILE A 98 -3.95 7.73 4.86
C ILE A 98 -5.42 7.78 4.40
N VAL A 99 -6.24 6.79 4.74
CA VAL A 99 -7.67 6.78 4.39
C VAL A 99 -8.41 7.94 5.06
N GLU A 100 -8.10 8.25 6.31
CA GLU A 100 -8.67 9.40 7.01
C GLU A 100 -8.29 10.73 6.31
N ALA A 101 -7.06 10.84 5.82
CA ALA A 101 -6.57 12.06 5.19
C ALA A 101 -7.11 12.28 3.75
N VAL A 102 -7.29 11.21 2.96
CA VAL A 102 -7.61 11.36 1.52
C VAL A 102 -8.81 10.56 1.04
N GLY A 103 -9.37 9.66 1.85
CA GLY A 103 -10.43 8.73 1.42
C GLY A 103 -11.76 9.39 1.04
N GLN A 104 -12.01 10.62 1.50
CA GLN A 104 -13.18 11.39 1.06
C GLN A 104 -12.97 11.98 -0.34
N GLU A 105 -11.73 12.32 -0.68
CA GLU A 105 -11.36 12.94 -1.95
C GLU A 105 -11.13 11.91 -3.06
N ALA A 106 -10.50 10.77 -2.73
CA ALA A 106 -10.04 9.77 -3.70
C ALA A 106 -10.29 8.34 -3.25
N LEU A 107 -10.23 7.40 -4.19
CA LEU A 107 -10.15 5.98 -3.87
C LEU A 107 -8.75 5.62 -3.39
N VAL A 108 -8.67 4.78 -2.36
CA VAL A 108 -7.41 4.31 -1.78
C VAL A 108 -7.27 2.82 -2.07
N LEU A 109 -6.11 2.43 -2.59
CA LEU A 109 -5.73 1.06 -2.87
C LEU A 109 -4.55 0.69 -1.97
N TYR A 110 -4.57 -0.49 -1.38
CA TYR A 110 -3.43 -1.03 -0.66
C TYR A 110 -2.74 -2.11 -1.49
N THR A 111 -1.40 -2.10 -1.53
CA THR A 111 -0.63 -3.12 -2.24
C THR A 111 -0.50 -4.37 -1.36
N VAL A 112 -1.01 -5.48 -1.86
CA VAL A 112 -0.86 -6.81 -1.25
C VAL A 112 -0.01 -7.67 -2.17
N PHE A 113 1.06 -8.23 -1.61
CA PHE A 113 1.91 -9.16 -2.36
C PHE A 113 1.38 -10.59 -2.27
N ALA A 114 1.58 -11.36 -3.33
CA ALA A 114 1.28 -12.78 -3.33
C ALA A 114 2.16 -13.52 -2.30
N PRO A 115 1.65 -14.61 -1.67
CA PRO A 115 2.38 -15.33 -0.63
C PRO A 115 3.80 -15.73 -1.02
N PHE A 116 4.01 -16.21 -2.24
CA PHE A 116 5.34 -16.57 -2.73
C PHE A 116 6.30 -15.39 -2.88
N SER A 117 5.79 -14.20 -3.17
CA SER A 117 6.62 -12.99 -3.21
C SER A 117 7.03 -12.54 -1.81
N SER A 118 6.30 -12.97 -0.78
CA SER A 118 6.53 -12.61 0.62
C SER A 118 7.58 -13.49 1.31
N ILE A 119 7.96 -14.60 0.70
CA ILE A 119 8.83 -15.64 1.33
C ILE A 119 10.22 -15.69 0.67
N ARG A 120 10.51 -14.82 -0.27
CA ARG A 120 11.83 -14.74 -0.93
C ARG A 120 12.91 -14.22 -0.01
#